data_40233d00c838039cdc13bbaa52dd32ca
#
_entry.id   40233d00c838039cdc13bbaa52dd32ca
#
_cell.length_a   1.000
_cell.length_b   1.000
_cell.length_c   1.000
_cell.angle_alpha   90.00
_cell.angle_beta   90.00
_cell.angle_gamma   90.00
#
_symmetry.space_group_name_H-M   'P 1'
#
loop_
_entity.id
_entity.type
_entity.pdbx_description
1 polymer ?
#
loop_
_entity_poly.entity_id
_entity_poly.type
_entity_poly.pdbx_seq_one_letter_code
_entity_poly.pdbx_strand_id
1 'polypeptide(L)'
;VLDSFRNPKLAAAVYASQGDADPVLAVSSSMDIGDNPAGQLGTAYVFSNAQQVRLYKNDVFVTALRRSEWTALPHPPFVMDDTIGELLETQEHFSPAKAAAVRDCLLAAGKYGLAGLPLAYKVKFGWCMLHYKMTFEDGVALYGKYVGNWGGEATRWRFDAVQDGNVVRSVTLCPSAKLHLEVKVSRTALREKDTYDMAAVRVRILDENGTPAPYAQFPVQFAVEGSAALVGPQTAVAEGGMTGTYLRTVGTAGEALLTVSAPQTQPVVLRFTIEKEDAVWN
;
A
#
# COMPACT_ATOMS: atom_id res chain seq x y z
N VAL A 1 14.90 2.65 5.56
CA VAL A 1 14.35 1.31 5.37
C VAL A 1 13.29 1.00 6.42
N LEU A 2 13.55 1.29 7.68
CA LEU A 2 12.60 1.19 8.79
C LEU A 2 12.42 2.57 9.43
N ASP A 3 11.29 2.81 10.10
CA ASP A 3 11.11 3.96 10.98
C ASP A 3 11.81 3.77 12.34
N SER A 4 11.69 4.73 13.27
CA SER A 4 12.26 4.67 14.61
C SER A 4 11.68 3.54 15.47
N PHE A 5 10.49 3.06 15.14
CA PHE A 5 9.80 1.95 15.81
C PHE A 5 9.96 0.62 15.06
N ARG A 6 10.80 0.58 14.01
CA ARG A 6 11.05 -0.57 13.13
C ARG A 6 9.85 -1.02 12.31
N ASN A 7 8.90 -0.12 12.01
CA ASN A 7 7.91 -0.38 10.98
C ASN A 7 8.59 -0.31 9.62
N PRO A 8 8.33 -1.28 8.72
CA PRO A 8 8.93 -1.28 7.39
C PRO A 8 8.32 -0.17 6.52
N LYS A 9 9.17 0.69 5.95
CA LYS A 9 8.81 1.64 4.89
C LYS A 9 8.90 0.94 3.52
N LEU A 10 8.38 1.56 2.46
CA LEU A 10 8.44 1.00 1.09
C LEU A 10 9.87 0.58 0.69
N ALA A 11 10.89 1.32 1.11
CA ALA A 11 12.29 0.98 0.88
C ALA A 11 12.68 -0.41 1.47
N ALA A 12 12.02 -0.89 2.51
CA ALA A 12 12.25 -2.23 3.03
C ALA A 12 11.84 -3.32 2.02
N ALA A 13 10.73 -3.09 1.30
CA ALA A 13 10.27 -4.01 0.28
C ALA A 13 11.21 -4.06 -0.93
N VAL A 14 11.86 -2.94 -1.28
CA VAL A 14 12.89 -2.91 -2.34
C VAL A 14 14.01 -3.89 -2.05
N TYR A 15 14.53 -3.87 -0.81
CA TYR A 15 15.59 -4.80 -0.41
C TYR A 15 15.07 -6.23 -0.22
N ALA A 16 13.94 -6.39 0.48
CA ALA A 16 13.36 -7.70 0.74
C ALA A 16 13.01 -8.48 -0.54
N SER A 17 12.56 -7.77 -1.58
CA SER A 17 12.24 -8.39 -2.87
C SER A 17 13.47 -8.91 -3.63
N GLN A 18 14.69 -8.64 -3.17
CA GLN A 18 15.91 -9.16 -3.81
C GLN A 18 16.33 -10.51 -3.21
N GLY A 19 15.67 -10.98 -2.16
CA GLY A 19 15.88 -12.30 -1.57
C GLY A 19 14.75 -13.26 -1.90
N ASP A 20 14.97 -14.57 -1.64
CA ASP A 20 14.05 -15.66 -2.01
C ASP A 20 13.36 -16.30 -0.78
N ALA A 21 13.59 -15.79 0.44
CA ALA A 21 13.13 -16.44 1.67
C ALA A 21 11.60 -16.42 1.82
N ASP A 22 10.98 -15.25 1.64
CA ASP A 22 9.54 -15.06 1.82
C ASP A 22 8.95 -14.31 0.63
N PRO A 23 7.67 -14.57 0.25
CA PRO A 23 7.00 -13.82 -0.80
C PRO A 23 6.86 -12.34 -0.45
N VAL A 24 7.38 -11.47 -1.30
CA VAL A 24 7.30 -10.01 -1.18
C VAL A 24 6.37 -9.46 -2.25
N LEU A 25 5.49 -8.54 -1.86
CA LEU A 25 4.65 -7.78 -2.78
C LEU A 25 4.38 -6.41 -2.17
N ALA A 26 4.89 -5.36 -2.79
CA ALA A 26 4.66 -3.98 -2.38
C ALA A 26 4.55 -3.07 -3.60
N VAL A 27 3.57 -2.17 -3.58
CA VAL A 27 3.26 -1.24 -4.67
C VAL A 27 3.76 0.14 -4.30
N SER A 28 4.44 0.85 -5.20
CA SER A 28 4.99 2.19 -4.95
C SER A 28 3.95 3.32 -5.09
N SER A 29 2.69 3.00 -5.34
CA SER A 29 1.58 3.94 -5.47
C SER A 29 0.46 3.55 -4.51
N SER A 30 -0.28 4.54 -4.01
CA SER A 30 -1.54 4.30 -3.30
C SER A 30 -2.66 3.84 -4.23
N MET A 31 -2.49 3.96 -5.54
CA MET A 31 -3.51 3.72 -6.57
C MET A 31 -4.77 4.58 -6.41
N ASP A 32 -4.66 5.69 -5.69
CA ASP A 32 -5.73 6.67 -5.55
C ASP A 32 -5.78 7.54 -6.82
N ILE A 33 -6.30 6.93 -7.88
CA ILE A 33 -6.40 7.54 -9.21
C ILE A 33 -7.77 8.21 -9.32
N GLY A 34 -7.79 9.51 -9.63
CA GLY A 34 -9.05 10.26 -9.71
C GLY A 34 -8.88 11.64 -10.34
N ASP A 35 -9.91 12.48 -10.20
CA ASP A 35 -10.03 13.78 -10.86
C ASP A 35 -9.14 14.90 -10.29
N ASN A 36 -8.45 14.65 -9.18
CA ASN A 36 -7.55 15.64 -8.61
C ASN A 36 -6.21 15.69 -9.36
N PRO A 37 -5.48 16.81 -9.35
CA PRO A 37 -4.20 16.94 -10.05
C PRO A 37 -3.14 15.94 -9.60
N ALA A 38 -3.22 15.41 -8.37
CA ALA A 38 -2.35 14.37 -7.84
C ALA A 38 -2.83 12.95 -8.17
N GLY A 39 -4.04 12.80 -8.72
CA GLY A 39 -4.65 11.52 -9.07
C GLY A 39 -4.20 10.94 -10.40
N GLN A 40 -3.20 11.53 -11.06
CA GLN A 40 -2.62 10.97 -12.28
C GLN A 40 -1.58 9.92 -11.90
N LEU A 41 -1.79 8.70 -12.37
CA LEU A 41 -0.80 7.64 -12.21
C LEU A 41 0.38 7.91 -13.17
N GLY A 42 1.53 8.26 -12.59
CA GLY A 42 2.79 8.18 -13.29
C GLY A 42 3.23 6.71 -13.46
N THR A 43 4.48 6.46 -13.80
CA THR A 43 5.03 5.11 -13.74
C THR A 43 5.17 4.69 -12.29
N ALA A 44 4.46 3.64 -11.88
CA ALA A 44 4.59 3.02 -10.59
C ALA A 44 5.35 1.69 -10.71
N TYR A 45 5.96 1.26 -9.60
CA TYR A 45 6.72 0.02 -9.52
C TYR A 45 6.09 -0.91 -8.50
N VAL A 46 6.15 -2.21 -8.80
CA VAL A 46 5.75 -3.26 -7.86
C VAL A 46 6.98 -4.08 -7.53
N PHE A 47 7.36 -4.07 -6.26
CA PHE A 47 8.50 -4.82 -5.73
C PHE A 47 8.04 -6.21 -5.32
N SER A 48 8.54 -7.23 -6.02
CA SER A 48 8.20 -8.62 -5.74
C SER A 48 9.30 -9.55 -6.24
N ASN A 49 9.56 -10.60 -5.47
CA ASN A 49 10.43 -11.72 -5.87
C ASN A 49 9.67 -12.85 -6.59
N ALA A 50 8.36 -12.74 -6.75
CA ALA A 50 7.55 -13.71 -7.47
C ALA A 50 7.87 -13.72 -8.99
N GLN A 51 7.56 -14.83 -9.65
CA GLN A 51 7.78 -14.99 -11.10
C GLN A 51 6.91 -14.03 -11.92
N GLN A 52 5.69 -13.75 -11.48
CA GLN A 52 4.73 -12.90 -12.16
C GLN A 52 3.93 -12.07 -11.15
N VAL A 53 3.51 -10.87 -11.56
CA VAL A 53 2.51 -10.08 -10.84
C VAL A 53 1.34 -9.81 -11.79
N ARG A 54 0.12 -10.14 -11.35
CA ARG A 54 -1.12 -9.90 -12.07
C ARG A 54 -1.87 -8.72 -11.47
N LEU A 55 -2.38 -7.85 -12.32
CA LEU A 55 -3.18 -6.68 -11.94
C LEU A 55 -4.66 -6.95 -12.23
N TYR A 56 -5.51 -6.61 -11.28
CA TYR A 56 -6.97 -6.66 -11.39
C TYR A 56 -7.59 -5.32 -11.03
N LYS A 57 -8.63 -4.90 -11.74
CA LYS A 57 -9.48 -3.75 -11.45
C LYS A 57 -10.89 -4.25 -11.14
N ASN A 58 -11.40 -4.00 -9.93
CA ASN A 58 -12.71 -4.49 -9.47
C ASN A 58 -12.90 -6.00 -9.75
N ASP A 59 -11.88 -6.79 -9.40
CA ASP A 59 -11.78 -8.23 -9.62
C ASP A 59 -11.72 -8.71 -11.08
N VAL A 60 -11.74 -7.79 -12.05
CA VAL A 60 -11.53 -8.12 -13.47
C VAL A 60 -10.03 -8.05 -13.78
N PHE A 61 -9.50 -9.09 -14.43
CA PHE A 61 -8.10 -9.13 -14.86
C PHE A 61 -7.81 -7.98 -15.84
N VAL A 62 -6.72 -7.26 -15.59
CA VAL A 62 -6.24 -6.18 -16.44
C VAL A 62 -5.07 -6.66 -17.29
N THR A 63 -3.99 -7.05 -16.63
CA THR A 63 -2.75 -7.48 -17.31
C THR A 63 -1.81 -8.21 -16.36
N ALA A 64 -0.85 -8.93 -16.92
CA ALA A 64 0.35 -9.35 -16.21
C ALA A 64 1.43 -8.27 -16.38
N LEU A 65 1.97 -7.78 -15.26
CA LEU A 65 2.95 -6.71 -15.28
C LEU A 65 4.28 -7.22 -15.86
N ARG A 66 4.96 -6.36 -16.62
CA ARG A 66 6.30 -6.64 -17.13
C ARG A 66 7.37 -6.24 -16.12
N ARG A 67 8.49 -6.95 -16.11
CA ARG A 67 9.64 -6.53 -15.31
C ARG A 67 10.33 -5.31 -15.94
N SER A 68 10.95 -4.49 -15.08
CA SER A 68 11.79 -3.37 -15.52
C SER A 68 13.06 -3.87 -16.21
N GLU A 69 13.74 -2.96 -16.90
CA GLU A 69 15.01 -3.24 -17.60
C GLU A 69 16.23 -3.22 -16.65
N TRP A 70 16.03 -3.13 -15.34
CA TRP A 70 17.11 -3.09 -14.35
C TRP A 70 17.68 -4.48 -14.07
N THR A 71 18.32 -5.04 -15.08
CA THR A 71 18.79 -6.43 -15.11
C THR A 71 19.95 -6.73 -14.12
N ALA A 72 20.54 -5.71 -13.51
CA ALA A 72 21.55 -5.89 -12.46
C ALA A 72 20.98 -6.37 -11.12
N LEU A 73 19.64 -6.31 -10.95
CA LEU A 73 18.96 -6.77 -9.75
C LEU A 73 18.57 -8.25 -9.91
N PRO A 74 18.70 -9.10 -8.87
CA PRO A 74 18.19 -10.47 -8.89
C PRO A 74 16.70 -10.55 -9.25
N HIS A 75 15.90 -9.66 -8.65
CA HIS A 75 14.48 -9.52 -8.94
C HIS A 75 14.16 -8.07 -9.36
N PRO A 76 14.31 -7.72 -10.66
CA PRO A 76 13.94 -6.40 -11.15
C PRO A 76 12.48 -6.09 -10.82
N PRO A 77 12.12 -4.88 -10.35
CA PRO A 77 10.75 -4.55 -10.04
C PRO A 77 9.86 -4.65 -11.27
N PHE A 78 8.58 -4.93 -11.06
CA PHE A 78 7.59 -4.87 -12.12
C PHE A 78 7.17 -3.41 -12.36
N VAL A 79 6.93 -3.08 -13.63
CA VAL A 79 6.49 -1.75 -14.06
C VAL A 79 4.98 -1.76 -14.19
N MET A 80 4.32 -0.81 -13.55
CA MET A 80 2.89 -0.58 -13.68
C MET A 80 2.67 0.75 -14.40
N ASP A 81 2.53 0.68 -15.69
CA ASP A 81 2.27 1.78 -16.61
C ASP A 81 1.04 1.54 -17.50
N ASP A 82 0.39 0.39 -17.34
CA ASP A 82 -0.83 0.02 -18.05
C ASP A 82 -1.93 -0.38 -17.05
N THR A 83 -2.94 0.46 -16.91
CA THR A 83 -4.13 0.25 -16.08
C THR A 83 -5.34 -0.22 -16.89
N ILE A 84 -5.19 -0.42 -18.18
CA ILE A 84 -6.24 -0.79 -19.12
C ILE A 84 -6.09 -2.25 -19.59
N GLY A 85 -4.87 -2.65 -19.96
CA GLY A 85 -4.55 -4.01 -20.38
C GLY A 85 -5.56 -4.58 -21.39
N GLU A 86 -6.19 -5.70 -21.00
CA GLU A 86 -7.16 -6.43 -21.82
C GLU A 86 -8.62 -5.92 -21.65
N LEU A 87 -8.86 -4.88 -20.83
CA LEU A 87 -10.23 -4.45 -20.52
C LEU A 87 -11.00 -3.96 -21.75
N LEU A 88 -10.33 -3.32 -22.73
CA LEU A 88 -11.00 -2.88 -23.96
C LEU A 88 -11.43 -4.05 -24.84
N GLU A 89 -10.74 -5.17 -24.80
CA GLU A 89 -11.12 -6.40 -25.52
C GLU A 89 -12.24 -7.12 -24.79
N THR A 90 -12.12 -7.26 -23.48
CA THR A 90 -13.04 -8.08 -22.68
C THR A 90 -14.35 -7.37 -22.34
N GLN A 91 -14.33 -6.06 -22.10
CA GLN A 91 -15.50 -5.29 -21.69
C GLN A 91 -16.14 -4.47 -22.83
N GLU A 92 -15.32 -3.93 -23.75
CA GLU A 92 -15.82 -3.14 -24.89
C GLU A 92 -15.92 -3.98 -26.17
N HIS A 93 -15.47 -5.24 -26.10
CA HIS A 93 -15.48 -6.16 -27.26
C HIS A 93 -14.74 -5.60 -28.47
N PHE A 94 -13.69 -4.80 -28.26
CA PHE A 94 -12.87 -4.27 -29.34
C PHE A 94 -12.01 -5.39 -29.93
N SER A 95 -11.75 -5.31 -31.24
CA SER A 95 -10.72 -6.17 -31.84
C SER A 95 -9.36 -5.87 -31.23
N PRO A 96 -8.42 -6.83 -31.16
CA PRO A 96 -7.09 -6.62 -30.56
C PRO A 96 -6.36 -5.39 -31.14
N ALA A 97 -6.45 -5.16 -32.46
CA ALA A 97 -5.84 -4.01 -33.11
C ALA A 97 -6.45 -2.67 -32.66
N LYS A 98 -7.80 -2.60 -32.55
CA LYS A 98 -8.52 -1.43 -32.05
C LYS A 98 -8.18 -1.20 -30.57
N ALA A 99 -8.24 -2.23 -29.75
CA ALA A 99 -7.95 -2.17 -28.33
C ALA A 99 -6.53 -1.63 -28.08
N ALA A 100 -5.53 -2.17 -28.77
CA ALA A 100 -4.14 -1.72 -28.65
C ALA A 100 -3.96 -0.24 -29.03
N ALA A 101 -4.56 0.19 -30.16
CA ALA A 101 -4.43 1.56 -30.63
C ALA A 101 -5.12 2.57 -29.69
N VAL A 102 -6.34 2.25 -29.21
CA VAL A 102 -7.11 3.09 -28.29
C VAL A 102 -6.45 3.10 -26.92
N ARG A 103 -6.01 1.96 -26.39
CA ARG A 103 -5.28 1.87 -25.11
C ARG A 103 -4.07 2.79 -25.08
N ASP A 104 -3.21 2.73 -26.10
CA ASP A 104 -2.04 3.61 -26.19
C ASP A 104 -2.41 5.09 -26.14
N CYS A 105 -3.48 5.46 -26.83
CA CYS A 105 -4.00 6.83 -26.82
C CYS A 105 -4.47 7.25 -25.42
N LEU A 106 -5.28 6.41 -24.77
CA LEU A 106 -5.83 6.69 -23.43
C LEU A 106 -4.72 6.78 -22.37
N LEU A 107 -3.74 5.86 -22.38
CA LEU A 107 -2.59 5.89 -21.48
C LEU A 107 -1.72 7.14 -21.71
N ALA A 108 -1.50 7.53 -22.96
CA ALA A 108 -0.80 8.78 -23.30
C ALA A 108 -1.55 10.02 -22.78
N ALA A 109 -2.88 10.05 -22.92
CA ALA A 109 -3.70 11.13 -22.37
C ALA A 109 -3.62 11.21 -20.85
N GLY A 110 -3.61 10.06 -20.16
CA GLY A 110 -3.41 9.98 -18.71
C GLY A 110 -2.04 10.47 -18.26
N LYS A 111 -1.00 10.15 -19.05
CA LYS A 111 0.38 10.51 -18.72
C LYS A 111 0.74 11.97 -18.98
N TYR A 112 0.30 12.51 -20.10
CA TYR A 112 0.72 13.84 -20.57
C TYR A 112 -0.37 14.90 -20.41
N GLY A 113 -1.61 14.50 -20.13
CA GLY A 113 -2.79 15.34 -20.25
C GLY A 113 -3.09 15.72 -21.71
N LEU A 114 -4.30 16.15 -22.00
CA LEU A 114 -4.70 16.51 -23.39
C LEU A 114 -3.90 17.70 -23.93
N ALA A 115 -3.61 18.69 -23.08
CA ALA A 115 -2.85 19.89 -23.49
C ALA A 115 -1.38 19.57 -23.79
N GLY A 116 -0.76 18.70 -22.99
CA GLY A 116 0.65 18.30 -23.10
C GLY A 116 0.90 17.11 -24.04
N LEU A 117 -0.12 16.63 -24.74
CA LEU A 117 -0.02 15.42 -25.56
C LEU A 117 0.97 15.61 -26.72
N PRO A 118 2.00 14.74 -26.86
CA PRO A 118 2.95 14.79 -27.99
C PRO A 118 2.25 14.68 -29.34
N LEU A 119 2.81 15.34 -30.37
CA LEU A 119 2.21 15.40 -31.72
C LEU A 119 1.91 14.00 -32.29
N ALA A 120 2.81 13.05 -32.08
CA ALA A 120 2.61 11.67 -32.54
C ALA A 120 1.30 11.05 -32.02
N TYR A 121 0.98 11.29 -30.75
CA TYR A 121 -0.26 10.81 -30.17
C TYR A 121 -1.48 11.62 -30.66
N LYS A 122 -1.34 12.91 -30.90
CA LYS A 122 -2.45 13.71 -31.51
C LYS A 122 -2.81 13.15 -32.89
N VAL A 123 -1.79 12.80 -33.70
CA VAL A 123 -1.99 12.15 -35.02
C VAL A 123 -2.63 10.76 -34.83
N LYS A 124 -2.15 9.96 -33.87
CA LYS A 124 -2.71 8.63 -33.59
C LYS A 124 -4.17 8.72 -33.14
N PHE A 125 -4.52 9.68 -32.29
CA PHE A 125 -5.91 9.93 -31.91
C PHE A 125 -6.80 10.23 -33.13
N GLY A 126 -6.36 11.17 -33.99
CA GLY A 126 -7.08 11.50 -35.22
C GLY A 126 -7.27 10.27 -36.14
N TRP A 127 -6.21 9.46 -36.25
CA TRP A 127 -6.28 8.21 -37.01
C TRP A 127 -7.27 7.21 -36.38
N CYS A 128 -7.26 7.03 -35.06
CA CYS A 128 -8.21 6.16 -34.37
C CYS A 128 -9.65 6.62 -34.59
N MET A 129 -9.92 7.92 -34.50
CA MET A 129 -11.25 8.48 -34.73
C MET A 129 -11.76 8.18 -36.15
N LEU A 130 -10.90 8.39 -37.17
CA LEU A 130 -11.28 8.14 -38.56
C LEU A 130 -11.38 6.65 -38.89
N HIS A 131 -10.38 5.87 -38.50
CA HIS A 131 -10.29 4.47 -38.86
C HIS A 131 -11.32 3.58 -38.16
N TYR A 132 -11.55 3.83 -36.87
CA TYR A 132 -12.49 3.07 -36.05
C TYR A 132 -13.86 3.75 -35.90
N LYS A 133 -14.08 4.87 -36.60
CA LYS A 133 -15.32 5.66 -36.56
C LYS A 133 -15.73 6.03 -35.13
N MET A 134 -14.77 6.43 -34.33
CA MET A 134 -14.98 6.86 -32.95
C MET A 134 -15.16 8.38 -32.90
N THR A 135 -16.04 8.85 -32.03
CA THR A 135 -16.21 10.27 -31.74
C THR A 135 -15.22 10.71 -30.63
N PHE A 136 -15.08 12.01 -30.47
CA PHE A 136 -14.33 12.55 -29.32
C PHE A 136 -15.01 12.18 -27.99
N GLU A 137 -16.33 12.15 -27.96
CA GLU A 137 -17.16 11.78 -26.81
C GLU A 137 -16.92 10.32 -26.41
N ASP A 138 -16.81 9.40 -27.38
CA ASP A 138 -16.43 8.01 -27.10
C ASP A 138 -15.06 7.93 -26.42
N GLY A 139 -14.11 8.74 -26.91
CA GLY A 139 -12.77 8.82 -26.31
C GLY A 139 -12.80 9.34 -24.88
N VAL A 140 -13.59 10.37 -24.60
CA VAL A 140 -13.77 10.94 -23.25
C VAL A 140 -14.45 9.93 -22.32
N ALA A 141 -15.50 9.24 -22.79
CA ALA A 141 -16.18 8.21 -22.01
C ALA A 141 -15.25 7.07 -21.62
N LEU A 142 -14.46 6.55 -22.58
CA LEU A 142 -13.47 5.52 -22.33
C LEU A 142 -12.36 6.01 -21.37
N TYR A 143 -11.90 7.25 -21.54
CA TYR A 143 -10.93 7.84 -20.62
C TYR A 143 -11.50 7.91 -19.19
N GLY A 144 -12.71 8.43 -19.02
CA GLY A 144 -13.37 8.51 -17.71
C GLY A 144 -13.53 7.14 -17.05
N LYS A 145 -13.89 6.11 -17.84
CA LYS A 145 -14.10 4.75 -17.34
C LYS A 145 -12.81 4.00 -16.97
N TYR A 146 -11.76 4.14 -17.79
CA TYR A 146 -10.57 3.29 -17.67
C TYR A 146 -9.35 3.99 -17.07
N VAL A 147 -9.25 5.31 -17.19
CA VAL A 147 -8.12 6.10 -16.72
C VAL A 147 -8.50 7.05 -15.60
N GLY A 148 -9.52 7.90 -15.81
CA GLY A 148 -9.95 8.92 -14.86
C GLY A 148 -10.78 8.39 -13.68
N ASN A 149 -11.39 7.20 -13.82
CA ASN A 149 -12.32 6.61 -12.86
C ASN A 149 -13.49 7.56 -12.48
N TRP A 150 -14.00 8.30 -13.46
CA TRP A 150 -15.04 9.31 -13.23
C TRP A 150 -16.41 8.68 -12.96
N GLY A 151 -17.09 9.20 -11.94
CA GLY A 151 -18.51 8.92 -11.71
C GLY A 151 -18.88 7.50 -11.32
N GLY A 152 -17.89 6.66 -10.95
CA GLY A 152 -18.11 5.28 -10.60
C GLY A 152 -17.99 5.00 -9.10
N GLU A 153 -18.19 3.74 -8.71
CA GLU A 153 -17.83 3.24 -7.39
C GLU A 153 -16.30 3.32 -7.21
N ALA A 154 -15.86 3.38 -5.94
CA ALA A 154 -14.45 3.40 -5.60
C ALA A 154 -13.72 2.22 -6.27
N THR A 155 -12.72 2.52 -7.09
CA THR A 155 -11.97 1.49 -7.81
C THR A 155 -11.08 0.72 -6.85
N ARG A 156 -11.19 -0.61 -6.89
CA ARG A 156 -10.34 -1.53 -6.15
C ARG A 156 -9.30 -2.13 -7.08
N TRP A 157 -8.03 -1.90 -6.75
CA TRP A 157 -6.90 -2.49 -7.46
C TRP A 157 -6.33 -3.64 -6.65
N ARG A 158 -6.29 -4.84 -7.23
CA ARG A 158 -5.65 -6.00 -6.61
C ARG A 158 -4.43 -6.42 -7.41
N PHE A 159 -3.35 -6.66 -6.70
CA PHE A 159 -2.10 -7.20 -7.22
C PHE A 159 -1.90 -8.58 -6.64
N ASP A 160 -1.72 -9.58 -7.49
CA ASP A 160 -1.46 -10.96 -7.10
C ASP A 160 -0.04 -11.36 -7.55
N ALA A 161 0.83 -11.64 -6.58
CA ALA A 161 2.14 -12.24 -6.81
C ALA A 161 1.95 -13.74 -7.05
N VAL A 162 2.46 -14.25 -8.17
CA VAL A 162 2.26 -15.63 -8.62
C VAL A 162 3.60 -16.32 -8.71
N GLN A 163 3.69 -17.49 -8.07
CA GLN A 163 4.82 -18.40 -8.10
C GLN A 163 4.33 -19.80 -8.47
N ASP A 164 4.94 -20.42 -9.47
CA ASP A 164 4.58 -21.76 -9.96
C ASP A 164 3.06 -21.93 -10.23
N GLY A 165 2.47 -20.88 -10.80
CA GLY A 165 1.04 -20.83 -11.14
C GLY A 165 0.10 -20.47 -9.97
N ASN A 166 0.58 -20.49 -8.73
CA ASN A 166 -0.21 -20.22 -7.54
C ASN A 166 -0.02 -18.78 -7.04
N VAL A 167 -1.09 -18.18 -6.52
CA VAL A 167 -1.02 -16.88 -5.85
C VAL A 167 -0.39 -17.10 -4.47
N VAL A 168 0.79 -16.50 -4.25
CA VAL A 168 1.53 -16.60 -2.99
C VAL A 168 1.34 -15.38 -2.10
N ARG A 169 0.96 -14.24 -2.67
CA ARG A 169 0.63 -13.01 -1.93
C ARG A 169 -0.27 -12.12 -2.75
N SER A 170 -1.20 -11.44 -2.07
CA SER A 170 -2.08 -10.43 -2.67
C SER A 170 -2.03 -9.12 -1.88
N VAL A 171 -2.12 -8.00 -2.59
CA VAL A 171 -2.28 -6.66 -2.01
C VAL A 171 -3.44 -5.99 -2.73
N THR A 172 -4.38 -5.45 -1.95
CA THR A 172 -5.51 -4.68 -2.46
C THR A 172 -5.38 -3.23 -2.03
N LEU A 173 -5.51 -2.32 -2.98
CA LEU A 173 -5.47 -0.88 -2.80
C LEU A 173 -6.78 -0.29 -3.31
N CYS A 174 -7.46 0.49 -2.47
CA CYS A 174 -8.67 1.24 -2.84
C CYS A 174 -8.80 2.46 -1.92
N PRO A 175 -9.59 3.47 -2.32
CA PRO A 175 -10.00 4.52 -1.40
C PRO A 175 -10.68 3.91 -0.18
N SER A 176 -10.18 4.21 1.02
CA SER A 176 -10.64 3.60 2.26
C SER A 176 -11.69 4.46 2.94
N ALA A 177 -12.78 3.82 3.40
CA ALA A 177 -13.81 4.44 4.22
C ALA A 177 -13.74 4.00 5.69
N LYS A 178 -13.03 2.93 6.00
CA LYS A 178 -12.97 2.35 7.35
C LYS A 178 -11.53 2.11 7.76
N LEU A 179 -11.15 2.70 8.88
CA LEU A 179 -9.82 2.56 9.45
C LEU A 179 -9.86 1.73 10.73
N HIS A 180 -8.79 0.98 10.98
CA HIS A 180 -8.60 0.26 12.23
C HIS A 180 -7.12 0.30 12.66
N LEU A 181 -6.89 0.12 13.96
CA LEU A 181 -5.55 0.03 14.52
C LEU A 181 -5.06 -1.42 14.51
N GLU A 182 -3.89 -1.64 13.97
CA GLU A 182 -3.08 -2.83 14.24
C GLU A 182 -1.98 -2.45 15.22
N VAL A 183 -1.97 -3.10 16.40
CA VAL A 183 -0.94 -2.86 17.42
C VAL A 183 -0.16 -4.16 17.65
N LYS A 184 1.13 -4.12 17.35
CA LYS A 184 2.05 -5.24 17.57
C LYS A 184 3.08 -4.89 18.63
N VAL A 185 3.26 -5.79 19.59
CA VAL A 185 4.25 -5.64 20.66
C VAL A 185 5.35 -6.68 20.52
N SER A 186 6.56 -6.33 20.96
CA SER A 186 7.68 -7.27 20.93
C SER A 186 7.50 -8.41 21.92
N ARG A 187 6.86 -8.13 23.07
CA ARG A 187 6.52 -9.10 24.12
C ARG A 187 5.44 -8.50 25.03
N THR A 188 4.71 -9.36 25.72
CA THR A 188 3.69 -8.97 26.73
C THR A 188 4.10 -9.34 28.16
N ALA A 189 5.07 -10.25 28.32
CA ALA A 189 5.67 -10.56 29.61
C ALA A 189 6.99 -9.81 29.73
N LEU A 190 7.09 -8.96 30.76
CA LEU A 190 8.28 -8.18 31.08
C LEU A 190 8.87 -8.66 32.40
N ARG A 191 10.18 -8.72 32.49
CA ARG A 191 10.90 -9.18 33.66
C ARG A 191 11.96 -8.18 34.07
N GLU A 192 11.67 -7.44 35.13
CA GLU A 192 12.61 -6.51 35.72
C GLU A 192 13.59 -7.25 36.63
N LYS A 193 14.89 -7.04 36.40
CA LYS A 193 15.99 -7.58 37.20
C LYS A 193 16.75 -6.39 37.81
N ASP A 194 18.04 -6.29 37.51
CA ASP A 194 18.89 -5.17 37.95
C ASP A 194 18.53 -3.85 37.28
N THR A 195 17.90 -3.93 36.10
CA THR A 195 17.40 -2.78 35.33
C THR A 195 15.98 -3.03 34.85
N TYR A 196 15.31 -1.94 34.43
CA TYR A 196 13.99 -2.07 33.82
C TYR A 196 14.03 -2.92 32.54
N ASP A 197 12.96 -3.68 32.30
CA ASP A 197 12.70 -4.32 31.01
C ASP A 197 11.77 -3.48 30.15
N MET A 198 11.83 -3.69 28.82
CA MET A 198 11.09 -2.88 27.85
C MET A 198 10.38 -3.72 26.80
N ALA A 199 9.22 -3.23 26.34
CA ALA A 199 8.54 -3.67 25.14
C ALA A 199 8.45 -2.58 24.10
N ALA A 200 8.74 -2.90 22.86
CA ALA A 200 8.44 -2.04 21.72
C ALA A 200 6.98 -2.24 21.31
N VAL A 201 6.28 -1.14 21.13
CA VAL A 201 4.88 -1.07 20.68
C VAL A 201 4.86 -0.41 19.31
N ARG A 202 4.45 -1.17 18.28
CA ARG A 202 4.33 -0.71 16.91
C ARG A 202 2.86 -0.56 16.56
N VAL A 203 2.50 0.56 15.98
CA VAL A 203 1.13 0.90 15.59
C VAL A 203 1.06 1.16 14.10
N ARG A 204 0.10 0.55 13.45
CA ARG A 204 -0.28 0.83 12.06
C ARG A 204 -1.75 1.16 11.99
N ILE A 205 -2.10 2.18 11.23
CA ILE A 205 -3.47 2.50 10.87
C ILE A 205 -3.71 1.85 9.52
N LEU A 206 -4.56 0.85 9.49
CA LEU A 206 -4.86 0.04 8.31
C LEU A 206 -6.25 0.37 7.78
N ASP A 207 -6.42 0.22 6.48
CA ASP A 207 -7.72 0.20 5.82
C ASP A 207 -8.42 -1.15 6.00
N GLU A 208 -9.62 -1.27 5.45
CA GLU A 208 -10.41 -2.52 5.48
C GLU A 208 -9.76 -3.70 4.73
N ASN A 209 -8.75 -3.46 3.91
CA ASN A 209 -7.99 -4.49 3.18
C ASN A 209 -6.72 -4.90 3.93
N GLY A 210 -6.46 -4.32 5.11
CA GLY A 210 -5.25 -4.57 5.89
C GLY A 210 -4.00 -3.88 5.33
N THR A 211 -4.19 -2.87 4.48
CA THR A 211 -3.09 -2.06 3.91
C THR A 211 -2.89 -0.80 4.75
N PRO A 212 -1.65 -0.39 5.07
CA PRO A 212 -1.41 0.85 5.77
C PRO A 212 -2.00 2.04 5.00
N ALA A 213 -2.79 2.87 5.70
CA ALA A 213 -3.41 4.05 5.13
C ALA A 213 -2.39 5.21 5.06
N PRO A 214 -1.81 5.53 3.88
CA PRO A 214 -0.65 6.42 3.78
C PRO A 214 -0.98 7.87 4.13
N TYR A 215 -2.25 8.24 4.05
CA TYR A 215 -2.73 9.58 4.38
C TYR A 215 -3.24 9.73 5.81
N ALA A 216 -3.26 8.65 6.61
CA ALA A 216 -3.66 8.68 8.01
C ALA A 216 -2.54 9.26 8.88
N GLN A 217 -2.38 10.58 8.83
CA GLN A 217 -1.44 11.34 9.65
C GLN A 217 -2.14 11.83 10.92
N PHE A 218 -2.68 10.88 11.70
CA PHE A 218 -3.45 11.19 12.90
C PHE A 218 -2.58 11.17 14.15
N PRO A 219 -2.97 11.93 15.20
CA PRO A 219 -2.41 11.75 16.54
C PRO A 219 -2.85 10.39 17.09
N VAL A 220 -1.91 9.56 17.46
CA VAL A 220 -2.11 8.31 18.20
C VAL A 220 -1.83 8.57 19.66
N GLN A 221 -2.79 8.24 20.52
CA GLN A 221 -2.68 8.41 21.96
C GLN A 221 -2.36 7.08 22.63
N PHE A 222 -1.49 7.15 23.62
CA PHE A 222 -1.06 6.04 24.46
C PHE A 222 -1.37 6.34 25.91
N ALA A 223 -2.17 5.51 26.55
CA ALA A 223 -2.46 5.60 27.98
C ALA A 223 -2.02 4.30 28.65
N VAL A 224 -1.27 4.40 29.75
CA VAL A 224 -0.78 3.24 30.51
C VAL A 224 -1.28 3.35 31.94
N GLU A 225 -1.77 2.22 32.44
CA GLU A 225 -2.16 2.04 33.83
C GLU A 225 -1.44 0.80 34.41
N GLY A 226 -1.14 0.83 35.73
CA GLY A 226 -0.50 -0.29 36.42
C GLY A 226 1.02 -0.21 36.49
N SER A 227 1.68 -1.37 36.48
CA SER A 227 3.12 -1.53 36.83
C SER A 227 4.08 -1.21 35.67
N ALA A 228 3.71 -0.32 34.75
CA ALA A 228 4.55 0.11 33.64
C ALA A 228 4.40 1.60 33.33
N ALA A 229 5.35 2.16 32.60
CA ALA A 229 5.31 3.56 32.13
C ALA A 229 5.72 3.65 30.64
N LEU A 230 5.23 4.68 29.97
CA LEU A 230 5.67 5.02 28.61
C LEU A 230 7.10 5.56 28.63
N VAL A 231 7.86 5.23 27.60
CA VAL A 231 9.11 5.89 27.26
C VAL A 231 8.86 6.78 26.05
N GLY A 232 8.58 8.06 26.32
CA GLY A 232 8.22 9.03 25.29
C GLY A 232 6.88 9.71 25.57
N PRO A 233 6.38 10.50 24.61
CA PRO A 233 5.14 11.24 24.77
C PRO A 233 3.92 10.34 24.77
N GLN A 234 2.85 10.81 25.43
CA GLN A 234 1.54 10.15 25.41
C GLN A 234 0.83 10.26 24.05
N THR A 235 1.31 11.13 23.18
CA THR A 235 0.76 11.32 21.84
C THR A 235 1.90 11.36 20.83
N ALA A 236 1.80 10.53 19.79
CA ALA A 236 2.72 10.55 18.65
C ALA A 236 1.91 10.63 17.35
N VAL A 237 2.41 11.36 16.36
CA VAL A 237 1.77 11.45 15.06
C VAL A 237 2.10 10.20 14.25
N ALA A 238 1.09 9.63 13.59
CA ALA A 238 1.31 8.57 12.61
C ALA A 238 1.85 9.18 11.30
N GLU A 239 3.03 8.76 10.87
CA GLU A 239 3.62 9.14 9.59
C GLU A 239 3.35 8.03 8.55
N GLY A 240 2.59 8.37 7.50
CA GLY A 240 2.18 7.36 6.52
C GLY A 240 1.38 6.20 7.13
N GLY A 241 0.54 6.49 8.14
CA GLY A 241 -0.24 5.51 8.86
C GLY A 241 0.55 4.67 9.86
N MET A 242 1.78 5.05 10.24
CA MET A 242 2.63 4.26 11.13
C MET A 242 3.24 5.11 12.23
N THR A 243 3.30 4.54 13.44
CA THR A 243 3.97 5.14 14.61
C THR A 243 4.29 4.05 15.64
N GLY A 244 4.66 4.46 16.85
CA GLY A 244 4.89 3.53 17.96
C GLY A 244 5.29 4.25 19.24
N THR A 245 5.57 3.45 20.25
CA THR A 245 6.11 3.86 21.54
C THR A 245 6.88 2.71 22.17
N TYR A 246 7.48 2.97 23.33
CA TYR A 246 8.09 1.96 24.17
C TYR A 246 7.45 1.98 25.55
N LEU A 247 7.23 0.79 26.10
CA LEU A 247 6.76 0.57 27.48
C LEU A 247 7.90 0.02 28.30
N ARG A 248 8.11 0.52 29.52
CA ARG A 248 9.10 0.01 30.46
C ARG A 248 8.47 -0.36 31.79
N THR A 249 9.08 -1.26 32.52
CA THR A 249 8.76 -1.56 33.92
C THR A 249 9.16 -0.40 34.84
N VAL A 250 8.56 -0.34 36.04
CA VAL A 250 8.73 0.76 37.01
C VAL A 250 9.12 0.28 38.40
N GLY A 251 9.72 -0.89 38.53
CA GLY A 251 10.18 -1.41 39.81
C GLY A 251 9.14 -2.14 40.63
N THR A 252 7.95 -2.39 40.09
CA THR A 252 6.83 -3.05 40.77
C THR A 252 6.35 -4.24 39.92
N ALA A 253 6.22 -5.41 40.51
CA ALA A 253 5.54 -6.55 39.86
C ALA A 253 4.03 -6.29 39.78
N GLY A 254 3.37 -6.91 38.81
CA GLY A 254 1.92 -6.79 38.64
C GLY A 254 1.51 -6.79 37.18
N GLU A 255 0.36 -6.19 36.90
CA GLU A 255 -0.16 -6.03 35.53
C GLU A 255 -0.05 -4.56 35.09
N ALA A 256 0.03 -4.37 33.79
CA ALA A 256 -0.18 -3.07 33.16
C ALA A 256 -1.13 -3.20 31.96
N LEU A 257 -1.94 -2.16 31.76
CA LEU A 257 -2.80 -2.01 30.61
C LEU A 257 -2.31 -0.85 29.74
N LEU A 258 -2.08 -1.10 28.47
CA LEU A 258 -1.81 -0.08 27.46
C LEU A 258 -3.02 0.08 26.57
N THR A 259 -3.62 1.26 26.59
CA THR A 259 -4.68 1.66 25.64
C THR A 259 -4.07 2.51 24.54
N VAL A 260 -4.28 2.08 23.28
CA VAL A 260 -3.89 2.81 22.08
C VAL A 260 -5.14 3.28 21.35
N SER A 261 -5.24 4.57 21.06
CA SER A 261 -6.40 5.15 20.37
C SER A 261 -5.97 6.16 19.30
N ALA A 262 -6.76 6.26 18.24
CA ALA A 262 -6.61 7.26 17.20
C ALA A 262 -7.98 7.66 16.64
N PRO A 263 -8.11 8.86 16.02
CA PRO A 263 -9.36 9.28 15.38
C PRO A 263 -9.85 8.25 14.36
N GLN A 264 -11.16 8.11 14.24
CA GLN A 264 -11.86 7.23 13.28
C GLN A 264 -11.52 5.73 13.44
N THR A 265 -10.93 5.31 14.56
CA THR A 265 -10.61 3.92 14.86
C THR A 265 -11.20 3.50 16.21
N GLN A 266 -11.34 2.19 16.41
CA GLN A 266 -11.64 1.64 17.74
C GLN A 266 -10.35 1.55 18.55
N PRO A 267 -10.36 1.88 19.85
CA PRO A 267 -9.21 1.70 20.72
C PRO A 267 -8.80 0.24 20.84
N VAL A 268 -7.48 0.02 20.97
CA VAL A 268 -6.91 -1.30 21.23
C VAL A 268 -6.31 -1.30 22.64
N VAL A 269 -6.69 -2.30 23.43
CA VAL A 269 -6.18 -2.47 24.81
C VAL A 269 -5.30 -3.73 24.86
N LEU A 270 -4.10 -3.56 25.38
CA LEU A 270 -3.11 -4.64 25.55
C LEU A 270 -2.79 -4.80 27.02
N ARG A 271 -2.72 -6.07 27.47
CA ARG A 271 -2.33 -6.41 28.85
C ARG A 271 -0.88 -6.91 28.86
N PHE A 272 -0.14 -6.42 29.86
CA PHE A 272 1.24 -6.82 30.14
C PHE A 272 1.31 -7.43 31.52
N THR A 273 2.12 -8.46 31.68
CA THR A 273 2.48 -9.05 32.97
C THR A 273 3.92 -8.67 33.31
N ILE A 274 4.13 -8.11 34.49
CA ILE A 274 5.42 -7.67 34.97
C ILE A 274 5.86 -8.53 36.15
N GLU A 275 6.97 -9.21 35.98
CA GLU A 275 7.68 -9.93 37.04
C GLU A 275 8.86 -9.07 37.50
N LYS A 276 9.10 -9.03 38.83
CA LYS A 276 10.28 -8.44 39.42
C LYS A 276 11.09 -9.53 40.09
N GLU A 277 12.33 -9.67 39.70
CA GLU A 277 13.31 -10.54 40.39
C GLU A 277 14.06 -9.64 41.38
N ASP A 278 14.19 -10.12 42.64
CA ASP A 278 15.04 -9.48 43.63
C ASP A 278 16.50 -9.57 43.21
N ALA A 279 17.23 -8.44 43.26
CA ALA A 279 18.65 -8.47 42.96
C ALA A 279 19.37 -9.34 43.96
N VAL A 280 19.89 -10.46 43.51
CA VAL A 280 20.77 -11.31 44.35
C VAL A 280 22.17 -10.74 44.27
N TRP A 281 22.53 -9.91 45.26
CA TRP A 281 23.90 -9.45 45.43
C TRP A 281 24.71 -10.58 46.00
N ASN A 282 25.55 -11.24 45.20
CA ASN A 282 26.58 -12.19 45.65
C ASN A 282 27.87 -11.43 45.94
#